data_d3997933d76fddd1305edb5472052354
#
_entry.id   d3997933d76fddd1305edb5472052354
#
_cell.length_a   1.000
_cell.length_b   1.000
_cell.length_c   1.000
_cell.angle_alpha   90.00
_cell.angle_beta   90.00
_cell.angle_gamma   90.00
#
_symmetry.space_group_name_H-M   'P 1'
#
loop_
_entity.id
_entity.type
_entity.pdbx_description
1 polymer ?
#
loop_
_entity_poly.entity_id
_entity_poly.type
_entity_poly.pdbx_seq_one_letter_code
_entity_poly.pdbx_strand_id
1 'polypeptide(L)'
;MNRLVGLGLLALTFASTGGLAVTSGPTSNSSRAYPPSCLSAPLQESPVGPQWSANITVPAYEQHTGLVTDTEVVSVQLWRVPCADGKSALLGVFARSPANAGRTDVQPLFPAFYASEGAATNENVRVAAEPNTFVSQITYGTPYIADVEFVFENLPPGSGEPPINYNNALSILVVPVEGSSTLFTIPAYDRSKYAAASQPLPLTGYLSGNYFDPAHGGEGVEILVGSDTGSSRLVTAAWYTFDNTGTPFWLFGQGGFDAGDRTATLTVVYATGGGFAGNFGPSAASHPWGTMTIVFTNCGTLRFQYQANAGLPSDVPQGSGTKTWTKLFGQNGLTCD
;
A
#
# COMPACT_ATOMS: atom_id res chain seq x y z
N MET A 1 -8.04 -70.63 3.72
CA MET A 1 -9.10 -69.62 3.48
C MET A 1 -8.50 -68.26 3.43
N ASN A 2 -8.04 -67.86 2.25
CA ASN A 2 -7.41 -66.56 2.03
C ASN A 2 -8.46 -65.59 1.50
N ARG A 3 -8.64 -64.46 2.17
CA ARG A 3 -9.40 -63.34 1.65
C ARG A 3 -8.40 -62.25 1.22
N LEU A 4 -8.26 -62.07 -0.09
CA LEU A 4 -7.65 -60.94 -0.70
C LEU A 4 -8.60 -59.73 -0.55
N VAL A 5 -8.09 -58.63 0.03
CA VAL A 5 -8.73 -57.32 0.04
C VAL A 5 -8.08 -56.53 -1.09
N GLY A 6 -8.87 -56.28 -2.14
CA GLY A 6 -8.43 -55.45 -3.24
C GLY A 6 -8.45 -53.97 -2.86
N LEU A 7 -7.28 -53.31 -2.93
CA LEU A 7 -7.16 -51.86 -2.87
C LEU A 7 -7.54 -51.28 -4.24
N GLY A 8 -8.70 -50.63 -4.30
CA GLY A 8 -9.08 -49.85 -5.47
C GLY A 8 -8.31 -48.52 -5.47
N LEU A 9 -7.44 -48.35 -6.44
CA LEU A 9 -6.75 -47.09 -6.75
C LEU A 9 -7.75 -46.15 -7.43
N LEU A 10 -8.24 -45.15 -6.71
CA LEU A 10 -9.05 -44.07 -7.27
C LEU A 10 -8.11 -43.06 -7.96
N ALA A 11 -8.00 -43.16 -9.28
CA ALA A 11 -7.30 -42.15 -10.07
C ALA A 11 -8.15 -40.86 -10.14
N LEU A 12 -7.81 -39.86 -9.35
CA LEU A 12 -8.33 -38.51 -9.54
C LEU A 12 -7.65 -37.90 -10.75
N THR A 13 -8.32 -37.87 -11.88
CA THR A 13 -7.95 -37.03 -13.01
C THR A 13 -8.29 -35.58 -12.67
N PHE A 14 -7.29 -34.80 -12.31
CA PHE A 14 -7.40 -33.34 -12.33
C PHE A 14 -7.47 -32.88 -13.79
N ALA A 15 -8.66 -32.58 -14.26
CA ALA A 15 -8.82 -31.76 -15.45
C ALA A 15 -8.38 -30.34 -15.10
N SER A 16 -7.17 -30.01 -15.47
CA SER A 16 -6.69 -28.60 -15.45
C SER A 16 -7.42 -27.85 -16.57
N THR A 17 -8.57 -27.31 -16.27
CA THR A 17 -9.10 -26.19 -17.03
C THR A 17 -8.22 -24.99 -16.68
N GLY A 18 -7.15 -24.81 -17.45
CA GLY A 18 -6.35 -23.60 -17.43
C GLY A 18 -7.15 -22.44 -17.97
N GLY A 19 -8.10 -21.96 -17.17
CA GLY A 19 -8.61 -20.61 -17.30
C GLY A 19 -7.47 -19.70 -16.85
N LEU A 20 -6.82 -19.01 -17.79
CA LEU A 20 -6.07 -17.82 -17.47
C LEU A 20 -7.05 -16.88 -16.74
N ALA A 21 -6.96 -16.83 -15.42
CA ALA A 21 -7.59 -15.78 -14.66
C ALA A 21 -6.93 -14.48 -15.18
N VAL A 22 -7.63 -13.79 -16.07
CA VAL A 22 -7.34 -12.41 -16.37
C VAL A 22 -7.56 -11.71 -15.03
N THR A 23 -6.49 -11.52 -14.27
CA THR A 23 -6.51 -10.59 -13.17
C THR A 23 -6.83 -9.25 -13.82
N SER A 24 -8.07 -8.81 -13.67
CA SER A 24 -8.44 -7.45 -14.03
C SER A 24 -7.39 -6.56 -13.36
N GLY A 25 -6.59 -5.88 -14.19
CA GLY A 25 -5.69 -4.86 -13.71
C GLY A 25 -6.48 -3.87 -12.84
N PRO A 26 -5.84 -3.01 -12.08
CA PRO A 26 -6.53 -2.10 -11.18
C PRO A 26 -7.63 -1.40 -11.95
N THR A 27 -8.87 -1.78 -11.64
CA THR A 27 -10.05 -1.21 -12.24
C THR A 27 -10.15 0.21 -11.74
N SER A 28 -9.96 1.15 -12.64
CA SER A 28 -10.39 2.56 -12.56
C SER A 28 -10.04 3.35 -11.30
N ASN A 29 -9.68 4.55 -11.53
CA ASN A 29 -9.85 5.83 -10.77
C ASN A 29 -9.95 5.83 -9.23
N SER A 30 -10.12 4.73 -8.54
CA SER A 30 -10.29 4.70 -7.08
C SER A 30 -9.05 4.25 -6.31
N SER A 31 -8.10 3.57 -6.93
CA SER A 31 -6.85 3.19 -6.26
C SER A 31 -5.70 4.05 -6.78
N ARG A 32 -5.41 5.12 -6.06
CA ARG A 32 -4.25 5.96 -6.34
C ARG A 32 -2.99 5.27 -5.84
N ALA A 33 -1.92 5.40 -6.62
CA ALA A 33 -0.60 5.00 -6.17
C ALA A 33 -0.11 5.92 -5.05
N TYR A 34 0.55 5.34 -4.06
CA TYR A 34 1.13 6.09 -2.94
C TYR A 34 2.65 5.98 -2.98
N PRO A 35 3.37 7.07 -2.67
CA PRO A 35 4.81 7.00 -2.48
C PRO A 35 5.19 5.97 -1.42
N PRO A 36 6.19 5.12 -1.65
CA PRO A 36 6.50 4.01 -0.76
C PRO A 36 6.99 4.43 0.62
N SER A 37 7.84 5.42 0.72
CA SER A 37 8.54 5.71 1.97
C SER A 37 8.31 7.12 2.50
N CYS A 38 7.61 7.97 1.76
CA CYS A 38 7.55 9.37 2.14
C CYS A 38 6.23 10.03 1.73
N LEU A 39 5.22 9.75 2.49
CA LEU A 39 3.87 10.22 2.25
C LEU A 39 3.63 11.55 2.96
N SER A 40 3.77 12.64 2.27
CA SER A 40 3.61 13.96 2.87
C SER A 40 2.33 14.68 2.46
N ALA A 41 1.66 14.22 1.41
CA ALA A 41 0.44 14.83 0.90
C ALA A 41 -0.44 13.80 0.22
N PRO A 42 -1.78 14.02 0.08
CA PRO A 42 -2.57 13.21 -0.85
C PRO A 42 -1.93 13.29 -2.21
N LEU A 43 -2.03 12.20 -2.97
CA LEU A 43 -1.73 12.28 -4.38
C LEU A 43 -2.69 13.30 -4.98
N GLN A 44 -2.13 14.30 -5.61
CA GLN A 44 -2.92 15.35 -6.20
C GLN A 44 -3.49 14.84 -7.52
N GLU A 45 -4.72 15.20 -7.81
CA GLU A 45 -5.35 14.89 -9.11
C GLU A 45 -4.55 15.49 -10.26
N SER A 46 -3.86 16.61 -9.99
CA SER A 46 -2.96 17.26 -10.92
C SER A 46 -1.58 17.40 -10.28
N PRO A 47 -0.52 16.95 -10.96
CA PRO A 47 0.83 17.09 -10.47
C PRO A 47 1.20 18.57 -10.21
N VAL A 48 1.86 18.82 -9.10
CA VAL A 48 2.42 20.14 -8.77
C VAL A 48 3.93 20.08 -8.92
N GLY A 49 4.49 21.03 -9.66
CA GLY A 49 5.91 21.07 -9.98
C GLY A 49 6.24 20.49 -11.36
N PRO A 50 7.52 20.18 -11.63
CA PRO A 50 7.97 19.67 -12.92
C PRO A 50 7.32 18.35 -13.29
N GLN A 51 6.96 18.23 -14.56
CA GLN A 51 6.33 17.05 -15.17
C GLN A 51 7.08 16.66 -16.43
N TRP A 52 7.08 15.37 -16.74
CA TRP A 52 7.66 14.82 -17.96
C TRP A 52 6.59 13.97 -18.65
N SER A 53 6.29 14.25 -19.90
CA SER A 53 5.25 13.51 -20.62
C SER A 53 5.68 13.19 -22.04
N ALA A 54 5.20 12.07 -22.55
CA ALA A 54 5.33 11.68 -23.95
C ALA A 54 4.14 10.81 -24.36
N ASN A 55 3.78 10.89 -25.63
CA ASN A 55 2.90 9.92 -26.24
C ASN A 55 3.74 8.76 -26.78
N ILE A 56 3.32 7.55 -26.48
CA ILE A 56 3.96 6.33 -26.98
C ILE A 56 2.92 5.47 -27.70
N THR A 57 3.37 4.73 -28.71
CA THR A 57 2.53 3.74 -29.37
C THR A 57 2.81 2.38 -28.71
N VAL A 58 1.77 1.74 -28.23
CA VAL A 58 1.85 0.42 -27.60
C VAL A 58 0.97 -0.57 -28.35
N PRO A 59 1.33 -1.86 -28.38
CA PRO A 59 0.42 -2.90 -28.87
C PRO A 59 -0.83 -2.95 -28.01
N ALA A 60 -1.94 -3.32 -28.62
CA ALA A 60 -3.23 -3.44 -27.97
C ALA A 60 -3.82 -4.83 -28.16
N TYR A 61 -4.33 -5.38 -27.07
CA TYR A 61 -5.01 -6.66 -27.03
C TYR A 61 -6.47 -6.50 -27.43
N GLU A 62 -6.92 -7.28 -28.41
CA GLU A 62 -8.30 -7.31 -28.82
C GLU A 62 -9.05 -8.43 -28.09
N GLN A 63 -10.06 -8.06 -27.33
CA GLN A 63 -10.78 -9.00 -26.44
C GLN A 63 -11.53 -10.09 -27.20
N HIS A 64 -12.04 -9.81 -28.40
CA HIS A 64 -12.83 -10.79 -29.17
C HIS A 64 -11.99 -11.86 -29.83
N THR A 65 -10.80 -11.51 -30.30
CA THR A 65 -9.90 -12.44 -30.97
C THR A 65 -8.90 -13.09 -30.02
N GLY A 66 -8.67 -12.49 -28.86
CA GLY A 66 -7.63 -12.92 -27.93
C GLY A 66 -6.20 -12.64 -28.41
N LEU A 67 -6.03 -11.80 -29.45
CA LEU A 67 -4.76 -11.54 -30.10
C LEU A 67 -4.34 -10.06 -29.91
N VAL A 68 -3.05 -9.82 -30.01
CA VAL A 68 -2.47 -8.49 -30.12
C VAL A 68 -2.41 -8.15 -31.60
N THR A 69 -3.39 -7.42 -32.09
CA THR A 69 -3.53 -7.14 -33.53
C THR A 69 -3.61 -5.66 -33.87
N ASP A 70 -3.72 -4.81 -32.86
CA ASP A 70 -3.87 -3.38 -32.99
C ASP A 70 -2.78 -2.63 -32.22
N THR A 71 -2.74 -1.34 -32.37
CA THR A 71 -1.87 -0.43 -31.62
C THR A 71 -2.68 0.74 -31.09
N GLU A 72 -2.30 1.24 -29.93
CA GLU A 72 -2.92 2.42 -29.34
C GLU A 72 -1.85 3.47 -28.99
N VAL A 73 -2.18 4.74 -29.23
CA VAL A 73 -1.36 5.85 -28.71
C VAL A 73 -1.85 6.18 -27.33
N VAL A 74 -0.96 6.04 -26.36
CA VAL A 74 -1.20 6.34 -24.96
C VAL A 74 -0.24 7.43 -24.49
N SER A 75 -0.62 8.19 -23.47
CA SER A 75 0.27 9.14 -22.82
C SER A 75 0.90 8.51 -21.59
N VAL A 76 2.20 8.74 -21.41
CA VAL A 76 2.92 8.51 -20.17
C VAL A 76 3.29 9.86 -19.61
N GLN A 77 2.86 10.13 -18.37
CA GLN A 77 3.21 11.34 -17.65
C GLN A 77 3.87 10.95 -16.32
N LEU A 78 5.00 11.57 -16.03
CA LEU A 78 5.78 11.33 -14.82
C LEU A 78 5.89 12.62 -14.01
N TRP A 79 5.88 12.52 -12.68
CA TRP A 79 6.10 13.66 -11.78
C TRP A 79 6.65 13.18 -10.45
N ARG A 80 7.20 14.12 -9.68
CA ARG A 80 7.65 13.85 -8.32
C ARG A 80 6.67 14.39 -7.29
N VAL A 81 6.55 13.67 -6.18
CA VAL A 81 5.81 14.11 -5.00
C VAL A 81 6.79 14.35 -3.86
N PRO A 82 6.78 15.53 -3.24
CA PRO A 82 7.63 15.83 -2.11
C PRO A 82 7.20 15.07 -0.86
N CYS A 83 8.16 14.68 -0.05
CA CYS A 83 7.98 13.92 1.16
C CYS A 83 8.33 14.76 2.40
N ALA A 84 7.82 14.37 3.57
CA ALA A 84 8.00 15.10 4.82
C ALA A 84 9.47 15.17 5.28
N ASP A 85 10.25 14.13 4.95
CA ASP A 85 11.67 14.00 5.30
C ASP A 85 12.63 14.70 4.33
N GLY A 86 12.11 15.47 3.39
CA GLY A 86 12.89 16.17 2.38
C GLY A 86 13.26 15.36 1.15
N LYS A 87 12.83 14.11 1.08
CA LYS A 87 12.96 13.24 -0.10
C LYS A 87 11.80 13.44 -1.08
N SER A 88 11.80 12.68 -2.16
CA SER A 88 10.71 12.62 -3.14
C SER A 88 10.43 11.19 -3.57
N ALA A 89 9.19 10.93 -3.97
CA ALA A 89 8.80 9.76 -4.73
C ALA A 89 8.55 10.12 -6.19
N LEU A 90 8.71 9.16 -7.08
CA LEU A 90 8.41 9.30 -8.50
C LEU A 90 7.13 8.54 -8.80
N LEU A 91 6.16 9.25 -9.38
CA LEU A 91 4.88 8.71 -9.79
C LEU A 91 4.71 8.83 -11.29
N GLY A 92 3.75 8.11 -11.82
CA GLY A 92 3.35 8.21 -13.21
C GLY A 92 1.88 7.89 -13.42
N VAL A 93 1.39 8.30 -14.58
CA VAL A 93 0.12 7.85 -15.13
C VAL A 93 0.33 7.35 -16.56
N PHE A 94 -0.33 6.25 -16.85
CA PHE A 94 -0.45 5.68 -18.17
C PHE A 94 -1.91 5.88 -18.60
N ALA A 95 -2.14 6.82 -19.48
CA ALA A 95 -3.48 7.25 -19.83
C ALA A 95 -3.79 6.98 -21.31
N ARG A 96 -4.99 6.49 -21.54
CA ARG A 96 -5.52 6.28 -22.89
C ARG A 96 -5.90 7.62 -23.53
N SER A 97 -5.89 7.66 -24.86
CA SER A 97 -6.40 8.83 -25.56
C SER A 97 -7.90 9.04 -25.26
N PRO A 98 -8.39 10.28 -25.21
CA PRO A 98 -9.82 10.54 -24.99
C PRO A 98 -10.74 9.84 -26.01
N ALA A 99 -10.24 9.61 -27.23
CA ALA A 99 -11.00 8.90 -28.28
C ALA A 99 -11.21 7.41 -27.93
N ASN A 100 -10.32 6.82 -27.14
CA ASN A 100 -10.34 5.42 -26.73
C ASN A 100 -10.76 5.23 -25.25
N ALA A 101 -10.99 6.32 -24.55
CA ALA A 101 -11.48 6.27 -23.17
C ALA A 101 -12.82 5.52 -23.12
N GLY A 102 -12.89 4.51 -22.27
CA GLY A 102 -14.08 3.67 -22.11
C GLY A 102 -14.22 2.53 -23.14
N ARG A 103 -13.34 2.39 -24.12
CA ARG A 103 -13.31 1.20 -24.98
C ARG A 103 -12.83 0.00 -24.19
N THR A 104 -13.58 -1.11 -24.25
CA THR A 104 -13.23 -2.38 -23.60
C THR A 104 -12.82 -3.45 -24.59
N ASP A 105 -13.16 -3.27 -25.87
CA ASP A 105 -12.89 -4.20 -26.96
C ASP A 105 -11.40 -4.26 -27.34
N VAL A 106 -10.68 -3.17 -27.18
CA VAL A 106 -9.24 -3.05 -27.41
C VAL A 106 -8.58 -2.48 -26.17
N GLN A 107 -7.53 -3.11 -25.69
CA GLN A 107 -6.86 -2.79 -24.42
C GLN A 107 -5.36 -2.62 -24.64
N PRO A 108 -4.78 -1.43 -24.41
CA PRO A 108 -3.34 -1.22 -24.56
C PRO A 108 -2.54 -2.06 -23.58
N LEU A 109 -1.39 -2.55 -24.01
CA LEU A 109 -0.48 -3.33 -23.16
C LEU A 109 0.44 -2.39 -22.38
N PHE A 110 0.57 -2.64 -21.09
CA PHE A 110 1.40 -1.83 -20.20
C PHE A 110 2.89 -2.01 -20.54
N PRO A 111 3.69 -0.92 -20.70
CA PRO A 111 5.11 -0.99 -21.04
C PRO A 111 5.97 -1.39 -19.83
N ALA A 112 7.20 -1.80 -20.08
CA ALA A 112 8.22 -1.90 -19.04
C ALA A 112 8.86 -0.55 -18.75
N PHE A 113 9.34 -0.37 -17.52
CA PHE A 113 10.07 0.81 -17.08
C PHE A 113 11.41 0.42 -16.51
N TYR A 114 12.47 1.09 -16.97
CA TYR A 114 13.82 0.91 -16.48
C TYR A 114 14.34 2.26 -15.99
N ALA A 115 14.84 2.31 -14.76
CA ALA A 115 15.48 3.50 -14.23
C ALA A 115 17.00 3.35 -14.28
N SER A 116 17.68 4.42 -14.65
CA SER A 116 19.15 4.52 -14.58
C SER A 116 19.53 5.72 -13.72
N GLU A 117 20.42 5.50 -12.77
CA GLU A 117 21.03 6.53 -11.93
C GLU A 117 22.51 6.61 -12.22
N GLY A 118 23.01 7.79 -12.65
CA GLY A 118 24.41 7.94 -13.06
C GLY A 118 24.75 7.25 -14.38
N ALA A 119 26.03 6.90 -14.57
CA ALA A 119 26.55 6.47 -15.86
C ALA A 119 26.40 4.96 -16.15
N ALA A 120 25.92 4.15 -15.22
CA ALA A 120 26.29 2.74 -15.24
C ALA A 120 25.17 1.71 -15.33
N THR A 121 23.97 1.92 -14.85
CA THR A 121 23.02 0.81 -14.68
C THR A 121 21.59 1.16 -15.06
N ASN A 122 21.03 0.34 -15.95
CA ASN A 122 19.61 0.29 -16.18
C ASN A 122 19.01 -0.71 -15.19
N GLU A 123 18.23 -0.22 -14.25
CA GLU A 123 17.55 -1.05 -13.27
C GLU A 123 16.11 -1.29 -13.72
N ASN A 124 15.68 -2.54 -13.64
CA ASN A 124 14.27 -2.86 -13.82
C ASN A 124 13.53 -2.47 -12.53
N VAL A 125 12.71 -1.44 -12.60
CA VAL A 125 12.03 -0.94 -11.43
C VAL A 125 10.65 -1.56 -11.30
N ARG A 126 10.23 -1.80 -10.07
CA ARG A 126 8.87 -2.20 -9.78
C ARG A 126 7.93 -1.00 -9.98
N VAL A 127 6.87 -1.22 -10.73
CA VAL A 127 5.77 -0.26 -10.90
C VAL A 127 4.57 -0.81 -10.17
N ALA A 128 4.04 -0.08 -9.21
CA ALA A 128 2.95 -0.54 -8.35
C ALA A 128 1.81 0.48 -8.32
N ALA A 129 0.58 0.01 -8.39
CA ALA A 129 -0.61 0.85 -8.20
C ALA A 129 -0.78 1.25 -6.73
N GLU A 130 -0.32 0.40 -5.82
CA GLU A 130 -0.26 0.69 -4.39
C GLU A 130 1.12 0.31 -3.85
N PRO A 131 1.70 1.11 -2.95
CA PRO A 131 2.97 0.77 -2.36
C PRO A 131 2.87 -0.55 -1.62
N ASN A 132 3.93 -1.33 -1.75
CA ASN A 132 4.20 -2.48 -0.91
C ASN A 132 3.27 -3.69 -1.00
N THR A 133 2.47 -3.84 -2.03
CA THR A 133 1.72 -5.06 -2.23
C THR A 133 2.18 -5.77 -3.50
N PHE A 134 2.59 -7.04 -3.39
CA PHE A 134 2.89 -7.85 -4.57
C PHE A 134 1.68 -8.02 -5.50
N VAL A 135 0.47 -7.97 -4.94
CA VAL A 135 -0.79 -8.07 -5.67
C VAL A 135 -1.11 -6.83 -6.51
N SER A 136 -0.57 -5.67 -6.18
CA SER A 136 -0.79 -4.43 -6.94
C SER A 136 0.36 -4.09 -7.89
N GLN A 137 1.33 -4.98 -8.04
CA GLN A 137 2.38 -4.78 -9.03
C GLN A 137 1.81 -4.78 -10.44
N ILE A 138 2.09 -3.71 -11.17
CA ILE A 138 1.71 -3.61 -12.58
C ILE A 138 2.74 -4.37 -13.41
N THR A 139 2.25 -5.33 -14.19
CA THR A 139 3.11 -6.24 -14.94
C THR A 139 3.21 -5.81 -16.39
N TYR A 140 4.44 -5.83 -16.93
CA TYR A 140 4.72 -5.65 -18.33
C TYR A 140 3.86 -6.56 -19.22
N GLY A 141 3.28 -6.01 -20.28
CA GLY A 141 2.44 -6.73 -21.21
C GLY A 141 1.01 -7.00 -20.73
N THR A 142 0.62 -6.52 -19.54
CA THR A 142 -0.77 -6.64 -19.06
C THR A 142 -1.69 -5.66 -19.80
N PRO A 143 -2.86 -6.11 -20.32
CA PRO A 143 -3.83 -5.22 -20.95
C PRO A 143 -4.59 -4.39 -19.90
N TYR A 144 -4.91 -3.14 -20.25
CA TYR A 144 -5.65 -2.20 -19.39
C TYR A 144 -6.83 -1.57 -20.12
N ILE A 145 -7.93 -1.39 -19.38
CA ILE A 145 -9.16 -0.77 -19.92
C ILE A 145 -9.34 0.69 -19.47
N ALA A 146 -8.58 1.15 -18.48
CA ALA A 146 -8.68 2.49 -17.92
C ALA A 146 -7.30 3.08 -17.68
N ASP A 147 -7.25 4.37 -17.36
CA ASP A 147 -6.03 5.04 -16.93
C ASP A 147 -5.47 4.39 -15.66
N VAL A 148 -4.15 4.29 -15.61
CA VAL A 148 -3.43 3.65 -14.50
C VAL A 148 -2.48 4.65 -13.88
N GLU A 149 -2.72 5.00 -12.62
CA GLU A 149 -1.74 5.70 -11.78
C GLU A 149 -0.80 4.66 -11.13
N PHE A 150 0.48 4.98 -11.06
CA PHE A 150 1.48 4.08 -10.50
C PHE A 150 2.60 4.83 -9.80
N VAL A 151 3.29 4.12 -8.93
CA VAL A 151 4.50 4.59 -8.24
C VAL A 151 5.69 3.73 -8.63
N PHE A 152 6.86 4.37 -8.77
CA PHE A 152 8.12 3.66 -8.95
C PHE A 152 8.66 3.23 -7.60
N GLU A 153 8.97 1.96 -7.47
CA GLU A 153 9.54 1.37 -6.27
C GLU A 153 10.80 0.58 -6.60
N ASN A 154 11.72 0.54 -5.66
CA ASN A 154 12.84 -0.37 -5.74
C ASN A 154 12.35 -1.83 -5.61
N LEU A 155 13.07 -2.73 -6.23
CA LEU A 155 12.86 -4.16 -6.02
C LEU A 155 13.11 -4.52 -4.55
N PRO A 156 12.49 -5.59 -4.04
CA PRO A 156 12.72 -6.01 -2.66
C PRO A 156 14.20 -6.29 -2.37
N PRO A 157 14.65 -6.06 -1.13
CA PRO A 157 16.00 -6.42 -0.72
C PRO A 157 16.30 -7.89 -1.03
N GLY A 158 17.45 -8.15 -1.63
CA GLY A 158 17.85 -9.50 -2.07
C GLY A 158 17.52 -9.85 -3.51
N SER A 159 16.91 -8.95 -4.27
CA SER A 159 16.72 -9.11 -5.73
C SER A 159 18.04 -9.16 -6.53
N GLY A 160 19.13 -8.69 -5.94
CA GLY A 160 20.41 -8.52 -6.61
C GLY A 160 20.58 -7.19 -7.34
N GLU A 161 19.52 -6.39 -7.41
CA GLU A 161 19.52 -5.07 -8.04
C GLU A 161 19.81 -3.98 -7.00
N PRO A 162 20.72 -3.02 -7.29
CA PRO A 162 20.96 -1.91 -6.40
C PRO A 162 19.74 -0.97 -6.36
N PRO A 163 19.42 -0.37 -5.20
CA PRO A 163 18.31 0.54 -5.10
C PRO A 163 18.57 1.86 -5.84
N ILE A 164 17.57 2.36 -6.54
CA ILE A 164 17.57 3.69 -7.17
C ILE A 164 17.27 4.76 -6.12
N ASN A 165 18.07 5.82 -6.10
CA ASN A 165 17.76 7.00 -5.31
C ASN A 165 16.93 8.00 -6.14
N TYR A 166 15.62 7.97 -5.97
CA TYR A 166 14.71 8.85 -6.71
C TYR A 166 14.92 10.34 -6.44
N ASN A 167 15.76 10.75 -5.50
CA ASN A 167 16.13 12.17 -5.31
C ASN A 167 17.22 12.64 -6.25
N ASN A 168 18.00 11.74 -6.79
CA ASN A 168 19.07 12.09 -7.73
C ASN A 168 18.54 12.35 -9.14
N ALA A 169 19.39 12.85 -10.00
CA ALA A 169 19.12 12.89 -11.43
C ALA A 169 19.12 11.45 -11.97
N LEU A 170 18.08 11.13 -12.72
CA LEU A 170 17.91 9.78 -13.26
C LEU A 170 17.25 9.82 -14.65
N SER A 171 17.32 8.72 -15.35
CA SER A 171 16.61 8.50 -16.61
C SER A 171 15.62 7.36 -16.45
N ILE A 172 14.42 7.53 -17.03
CA ILE A 172 13.41 6.48 -17.13
C ILE A 172 13.26 6.10 -18.61
N LEU A 173 13.59 4.87 -18.95
CA LEU A 173 13.34 4.30 -20.26
C LEU A 173 12.02 3.53 -20.22
N VAL A 174 11.08 3.94 -21.06
CA VAL A 174 9.80 3.26 -21.26
C VAL A 174 9.92 2.36 -22.48
N VAL A 175 9.69 1.07 -22.29
CA VAL A 175 9.85 0.05 -23.33
C VAL A 175 8.51 -0.63 -23.59
N PRO A 176 7.79 -0.31 -24.68
CA PRO A 176 6.61 -1.04 -25.10
C PRO A 176 6.93 -2.50 -25.40
N VAL A 177 5.90 -3.36 -25.39
CA VAL A 177 6.04 -4.79 -25.79
C VAL A 177 6.59 -4.90 -27.21
N GLU A 178 6.16 -4.00 -28.07
CA GLU A 178 6.66 -3.80 -29.42
C GLU A 178 6.70 -2.29 -29.73
N GLY A 179 7.61 -1.87 -30.61
CA GLY A 179 7.73 -0.47 -31.02
C GLY A 179 8.96 0.23 -30.44
N SER A 180 8.95 1.57 -30.52
CA SER A 180 10.10 2.38 -30.13
C SER A 180 10.06 2.74 -28.65
N SER A 181 11.19 2.60 -27.97
CA SER A 181 11.34 3.05 -26.59
C SER A 181 11.40 4.56 -26.47
N THR A 182 10.98 5.09 -25.34
CA THR A 182 10.99 6.52 -25.02
C THR A 182 11.79 6.77 -23.75
N LEU A 183 12.72 7.72 -23.80
CA LEU A 183 13.60 8.07 -22.67
C LEU A 183 13.15 9.40 -22.07
N PHE A 184 12.92 9.39 -20.75
CA PHE A 184 12.73 10.59 -19.93
C PHE A 184 14.00 10.88 -19.16
N THR A 185 14.47 12.12 -19.20
CA THR A 185 15.57 12.61 -18.35
C THR A 185 14.97 13.44 -17.21
N ILE A 186 15.12 12.98 -16.00
CA ILE A 186 14.53 13.55 -14.80
C ILE A 186 15.66 14.18 -13.97
N PRO A 187 15.71 15.52 -13.80
CA PRO A 187 16.75 16.18 -12.99
C PRO A 187 16.64 15.79 -11.52
N ALA A 188 17.69 16.08 -10.76
CA ALA A 188 17.69 15.89 -9.31
C ALA A 188 16.51 16.63 -8.66
N TYR A 189 16.01 16.06 -7.57
CA TYR A 189 14.93 16.65 -6.81
C TYR A 189 15.36 17.99 -6.20
N ASP A 190 14.57 19.01 -6.49
CA ASP A 190 14.74 20.35 -5.96
C ASP A 190 13.46 20.73 -5.20
N ARG A 191 13.51 20.64 -3.88
CA ARG A 191 12.37 20.90 -2.99
C ARG A 191 11.71 22.27 -3.24
N SER A 192 12.48 23.26 -3.66
CA SER A 192 11.96 24.62 -3.89
C SER A 192 10.93 24.73 -5.02
N LYS A 193 10.90 23.73 -5.91
CA LYS A 193 9.97 23.66 -7.04
C LYS A 193 8.61 23.06 -6.68
N TYR A 194 8.42 22.65 -5.42
CA TYR A 194 7.20 21.98 -4.96
C TYR A 194 6.61 22.72 -3.75
N ALA A 195 5.30 22.70 -3.65
CA ALA A 195 4.61 23.24 -2.47
C ALA A 195 5.03 22.51 -1.19
N ALA A 196 5.04 23.22 -0.08
CA ALA A 196 5.35 22.63 1.22
C ALA A 196 4.27 21.62 1.62
N ALA A 197 4.69 20.42 1.99
CA ALA A 197 3.79 19.43 2.57
C ALA A 197 3.44 19.82 4.00
N SER A 198 2.16 19.97 4.28
CA SER A 198 1.66 20.34 5.63
C SER A 198 0.62 19.37 6.17
N GLN A 199 0.37 18.27 5.45
CA GLN A 199 -0.70 17.33 5.77
C GLN A 199 -0.16 16.06 6.47
N PRO A 200 -0.93 15.43 7.35
CA PRO A 200 -0.63 14.09 7.86
C PRO A 200 -0.42 13.09 6.73
N LEU A 201 0.23 11.97 7.02
CA LEU A 201 0.46 10.92 6.04
C LEU A 201 -0.81 10.15 5.71
N PRO A 202 -1.07 9.74 4.45
CA PRO A 202 -2.09 8.75 4.14
C PRO A 202 -1.82 7.41 4.84
N LEU A 203 -2.88 6.73 5.24
CA LEU A 203 -2.80 5.44 5.93
C LEU A 203 -2.34 4.33 4.98
N THR A 204 -1.17 3.78 5.23
CA THR A 204 -0.59 2.68 4.45
C THR A 204 0.14 1.69 5.32
N GLY A 205 0.42 0.49 4.80
CA GLY A 205 1.16 -0.56 5.49
C GLY A 205 2.55 -0.14 6.01
N TYR A 206 3.19 0.86 5.39
CA TYR A 206 4.47 1.42 5.85
C TYR A 206 4.41 2.04 7.25
N LEU A 207 3.21 2.41 7.69
CA LEU A 207 2.97 2.98 9.01
C LEU A 207 2.77 1.92 10.09
N SER A 208 2.65 0.65 9.70
CA SER A 208 2.56 -0.46 10.67
C SER A 208 3.82 -0.55 11.53
N GLY A 209 3.63 -0.88 12.79
CA GLY A 209 4.72 -1.03 13.74
C GLY A 209 4.30 -0.74 15.17
N ASN A 210 5.27 -0.79 16.06
CA ASN A 210 5.07 -0.48 17.48
C ASN A 210 5.48 0.97 17.75
N TYR A 211 4.62 1.66 18.49
CA TYR A 211 4.80 3.05 18.90
C TYR A 211 4.76 3.14 20.42
N PHE A 212 5.56 4.02 21.00
CA PHE A 212 5.66 4.17 22.45
C PHE A 212 5.97 5.60 22.84
N ASP A 213 5.78 5.92 24.11
CA ASP A 213 6.23 7.17 24.71
C ASP A 213 7.62 6.97 25.32
N PRO A 214 8.69 7.58 24.77
CA PRO A 214 10.02 7.46 25.34
C PRO A 214 10.15 7.97 26.78
N ALA A 215 9.25 8.85 27.22
CA ALA A 215 9.24 9.39 28.57
C ALA A 215 8.56 8.47 29.61
N HIS A 216 7.73 7.51 29.13
CA HIS A 216 6.93 6.64 29.99
C HIS A 216 7.05 5.19 29.53
N GLY A 217 8.02 4.46 30.07
CA GLY A 217 8.23 3.04 29.76
C GLY A 217 7.05 2.16 30.21
N GLY A 218 6.78 1.10 29.44
CA GLY A 218 5.75 0.12 29.76
C GLY A 218 4.40 0.36 29.08
N GLU A 219 4.20 1.51 28.44
CA GLU A 219 3.02 1.82 27.63
C GLU A 219 3.39 1.88 26.15
N GLY A 220 2.54 1.28 25.29
CA GLY A 220 2.78 1.27 23.85
C GLY A 220 1.57 0.81 23.05
N VAL A 221 1.60 1.04 21.75
CA VAL A 221 0.57 0.59 20.83
C VAL A 221 1.20 -0.08 19.61
N GLU A 222 0.70 -1.22 19.25
CA GLU A 222 0.96 -1.85 17.97
C GLU A 222 -0.12 -1.41 16.99
N ILE A 223 0.30 -0.84 15.86
CA ILE A 223 -0.59 -0.45 14.75
C ILE A 223 -0.32 -1.35 13.56
N LEU A 224 -1.37 -1.92 13.01
CA LEU A 224 -1.33 -2.63 11.74
C LEU A 224 -2.28 -1.95 10.76
N VAL A 225 -1.76 -1.54 9.63
CA VAL A 225 -2.51 -0.93 8.53
C VAL A 225 -2.47 -1.91 7.35
N GLY A 226 -3.62 -2.35 6.91
CA GLY A 226 -3.71 -3.38 5.87
C GLY A 226 -5.09 -3.46 5.25
N SER A 227 -5.40 -4.62 4.70
CA SER A 227 -6.72 -4.96 4.18
C SER A 227 -7.16 -6.30 4.74
N ASP A 228 -8.46 -6.48 4.85
CA ASP A 228 -9.05 -7.78 5.15
C ASP A 228 -8.99 -8.71 3.91
N THR A 229 -9.48 -9.92 4.06
CA THR A 229 -9.53 -10.90 2.97
C THR A 229 -10.48 -10.52 1.83
N GLY A 230 -11.29 -9.48 2.01
CA GLY A 230 -12.31 -9.01 1.08
C GLY A 230 -11.98 -7.70 0.37
N SER A 231 -10.76 -7.18 0.44
CA SER A 231 -10.30 -5.89 -0.10
C SER A 231 -10.72 -4.64 0.68
N SER A 232 -11.42 -4.74 1.79
CA SER A 232 -11.68 -3.60 2.67
C SER A 232 -10.41 -3.21 3.40
N ARG A 233 -10.08 -1.93 3.38
CA ARG A 233 -8.92 -1.41 4.12
C ARG A 233 -9.24 -1.34 5.59
N LEU A 234 -8.30 -1.80 6.41
CA LEU A 234 -8.49 -1.94 7.83
C LEU A 234 -7.25 -1.47 8.59
N VAL A 235 -7.48 -0.76 9.67
CA VAL A 235 -6.46 -0.50 10.67
C VAL A 235 -6.85 -1.12 11.99
N THR A 236 -5.88 -1.74 12.66
CA THR A 236 -6.03 -2.26 14.02
C THR A 236 -5.00 -1.64 14.94
N ALA A 237 -5.36 -1.53 16.21
CA ALA A 237 -4.50 -1.04 17.28
C ALA A 237 -4.60 -1.97 18.50
N ALA A 238 -3.47 -2.47 18.99
CA ALA A 238 -3.39 -3.12 20.30
C ALA A 238 -2.65 -2.17 21.24
N TRP A 239 -3.38 -1.53 22.14
CA TRP A 239 -2.82 -0.59 23.10
C TRP A 239 -2.55 -1.27 24.42
N TYR A 240 -1.28 -1.43 24.74
CA TYR A 240 -0.79 -1.95 26.01
C TYR A 240 -0.64 -0.78 26.97
N THR A 241 -1.36 -0.81 28.09
CA THR A 241 -1.42 0.25 29.07
C THR A 241 -1.62 -0.33 30.48
N PHE A 242 -2.08 0.46 31.41
CA PHE A 242 -2.36 0.05 32.78
C PHE A 242 -3.77 0.49 33.17
N ASP A 243 -4.39 -0.26 34.07
CA ASP A 243 -5.62 0.16 34.73
C ASP A 243 -5.32 1.24 35.80
N ASN A 244 -6.38 1.72 36.44
CA ASN A 244 -6.25 2.74 37.51
C ASN A 244 -5.53 2.28 38.75
N THR A 245 -5.23 1.00 38.89
CA THR A 245 -4.47 0.39 39.98
C THR A 245 -3.00 0.10 39.64
N GLY A 246 -2.62 0.36 38.35
CA GLY A 246 -1.29 0.05 37.84
C GLY A 246 -1.13 -1.40 37.37
N THR A 247 -2.21 -2.16 37.24
CA THR A 247 -2.17 -3.51 36.66
C THR A 247 -2.11 -3.43 35.14
N PRO A 248 -1.27 -4.26 34.46
CA PRO A 248 -1.24 -4.27 33.00
C PRO A 248 -2.62 -4.50 32.39
N PHE A 249 -2.97 -3.67 31.46
CA PHE A 249 -4.24 -3.69 30.76
C PHE A 249 -4.02 -3.51 29.26
N TRP A 250 -4.90 -4.07 28.43
CA TRP A 250 -4.81 -3.87 27.01
C TRP A 250 -6.18 -3.59 26.38
N LEU A 251 -6.14 -2.76 25.37
CA LEU A 251 -7.28 -2.34 24.58
C LEU A 251 -7.06 -2.74 23.14
N PHE A 252 -8.10 -3.14 22.44
CA PHE A 252 -8.04 -3.47 21.03
C PHE A 252 -8.97 -2.57 20.24
N GLY A 253 -8.43 -1.88 19.24
CA GLY A 253 -9.16 -1.01 18.34
C GLY A 253 -9.17 -1.53 16.92
N GLN A 254 -10.26 -1.29 16.20
CA GLN A 254 -10.39 -1.62 14.80
C GLN A 254 -11.24 -0.57 14.07
N GLY A 255 -10.84 -0.20 12.84
CA GLY A 255 -11.59 0.73 12.01
C GLY A 255 -11.27 0.58 10.54
N GLY A 256 -12.27 0.78 9.67
CA GLY A 256 -12.09 0.87 8.22
C GLY A 256 -11.61 2.24 7.79
N PHE A 257 -10.98 2.31 6.60
CA PHE A 257 -10.58 3.56 5.96
C PHE A 257 -10.56 3.39 4.44
N ASP A 258 -10.66 4.50 3.72
CA ASP A 258 -10.57 4.53 2.27
C ASP A 258 -9.16 4.84 1.77
N ALA A 259 -8.87 4.52 0.51
CA ALA A 259 -7.60 4.85 -0.11
C ALA A 259 -7.37 6.37 -0.08
N GLY A 260 -6.22 6.79 0.46
CA GLY A 260 -5.86 8.20 0.62
C GLY A 260 -6.31 8.84 1.92
N ASP A 261 -7.09 8.14 2.73
CA ASP A 261 -7.43 8.62 4.06
C ASP A 261 -6.17 8.81 4.92
N ARG A 262 -6.21 9.86 5.74
CA ARG A 262 -5.10 10.29 6.62
C ARG A 262 -5.40 10.07 8.07
N THR A 263 -6.65 9.78 8.34
CA THR A 263 -7.17 9.51 9.66
C THR A 263 -8.03 8.27 9.62
N ALA A 264 -8.01 7.48 10.69
CA ALA A 264 -9.00 6.45 10.92
C ALA A 264 -9.52 6.56 12.34
N THR A 265 -10.82 6.34 12.49
CA THR A 265 -11.46 6.23 13.81
C THR A 265 -11.75 4.76 14.08
N LEU A 266 -11.17 4.25 15.15
CA LEU A 266 -11.29 2.87 15.58
C LEU A 266 -12.33 2.76 16.69
N THR A 267 -13.19 1.76 16.58
CA THR A 267 -13.97 1.29 17.73
C THR A 267 -13.05 0.48 18.63
N VAL A 268 -13.00 0.83 19.90
CA VAL A 268 -12.08 0.23 20.87
C VAL A 268 -12.86 -0.60 21.87
N VAL A 269 -12.33 -1.79 22.15
CA VAL A 269 -12.90 -2.76 23.10
C VAL A 269 -11.85 -3.22 24.12
N TYR A 270 -12.29 -3.77 25.21
CA TYR A 270 -11.49 -4.57 26.15
C TYR A 270 -12.13 -5.95 26.34
N ALA A 271 -11.35 -6.90 26.81
CA ALA A 271 -11.83 -8.25 27.06
C ALA A 271 -11.79 -8.60 28.54
N THR A 272 -12.75 -9.42 28.97
CA THR A 272 -12.78 -10.04 30.30
C THR A 272 -12.97 -11.54 30.19
N GLY A 273 -12.57 -12.29 31.21
CA GLY A 273 -12.64 -13.76 31.21
C GLY A 273 -11.54 -14.39 30.34
N GLY A 274 -11.80 -15.57 29.84
CA GLY A 274 -10.80 -16.38 29.13
C GLY A 274 -9.86 -17.15 30.07
N GLY A 275 -8.82 -17.78 29.51
CA GLY A 275 -7.85 -18.57 30.25
C GLY A 275 -6.54 -18.70 29.49
N PHE A 276 -5.48 -19.05 30.18
CA PHE A 276 -4.14 -19.16 29.60
C PHE A 276 -3.93 -20.50 28.89
N ALA A 277 -3.35 -20.47 27.71
CA ALA A 277 -2.75 -21.60 27.00
C ALA A 277 -3.65 -22.86 26.89
N GLY A 278 -4.89 -22.70 26.49
CA GLY A 278 -5.82 -23.82 26.31
C GLY A 278 -6.66 -24.16 27.55
N ASN A 279 -6.40 -23.57 28.69
CA ASN A 279 -7.30 -23.59 29.82
C ASN A 279 -8.32 -22.45 29.70
N PHE A 280 -9.11 -22.53 28.64
CA PHE A 280 -10.17 -21.57 28.38
C PHE A 280 -11.34 -21.87 29.34
N GLY A 281 -11.37 -21.16 30.44
CA GLY A 281 -12.51 -21.08 31.34
C GLY A 281 -13.76 -20.54 30.59
N PRO A 282 -14.66 -19.83 31.27
CA PRO A 282 -15.77 -19.19 30.59
C PRO A 282 -15.26 -18.33 29.45
N SER A 283 -15.97 -18.35 28.31
CA SER A 283 -15.60 -17.63 27.08
C SER A 283 -15.21 -16.20 27.37
N ALA A 284 -14.15 -15.72 26.73
CA ALA A 284 -13.79 -14.31 26.81
C ALA A 284 -14.97 -13.45 26.30
N ALA A 285 -15.30 -12.42 27.04
CA ALA A 285 -16.32 -11.43 26.64
C ALA A 285 -15.63 -10.14 26.21
N SER A 286 -16.07 -9.60 25.07
CA SER A 286 -15.62 -8.31 24.56
C SER A 286 -16.59 -7.22 24.96
N HIS A 287 -16.06 -6.11 25.48
CA HIS A 287 -16.85 -4.98 25.97
C HIS A 287 -16.46 -3.70 25.26
N PRO A 288 -17.41 -2.85 24.83
CA PRO A 288 -17.10 -1.55 24.27
C PRO A 288 -16.35 -0.67 25.27
N TRP A 289 -15.18 -0.15 24.88
CA TRP A 289 -14.41 0.77 25.71
C TRP A 289 -14.60 2.22 25.27
N GLY A 290 -14.57 2.50 23.95
CA GLY A 290 -14.64 3.85 23.42
C GLY A 290 -14.17 3.95 21.97
N THR A 291 -13.51 5.05 21.66
CA THR A 291 -12.97 5.31 20.33
C THR A 291 -11.51 5.76 20.38
N MET A 292 -10.79 5.54 19.29
CA MET A 292 -9.44 6.06 19.06
C MET A 292 -9.35 6.60 17.63
N THR A 293 -8.95 7.86 17.45
CA THR A 293 -8.69 8.44 16.14
C THR A 293 -7.18 8.58 15.96
N ILE A 294 -6.64 7.99 14.92
CA ILE A 294 -5.19 7.95 14.64
C ILE A 294 -4.82 8.83 13.47
N VAL A 295 -3.63 9.43 13.56
CA VAL A 295 -3.00 10.28 12.54
C VAL A 295 -1.50 10.08 12.59
N PHE A 296 -0.84 9.99 11.43
CA PHE A 296 0.61 9.94 11.34
C PHE A 296 1.15 11.26 10.80
N THR A 297 1.94 11.96 11.59
CA THR A 297 2.53 13.25 11.18
C THR A 297 3.79 13.07 10.33
N ASN A 298 4.46 11.96 10.49
CA ASN A 298 5.58 11.47 9.67
C ASN A 298 5.74 9.95 9.89
N CYS A 299 6.68 9.32 9.22
CA CYS A 299 6.93 7.88 9.30
C CYS A 299 7.25 7.35 10.71
N GLY A 300 7.78 8.19 11.57
CA GLY A 300 8.19 7.83 12.93
C GLY A 300 7.26 8.33 14.04
N THR A 301 6.17 9.03 13.69
CA THR A 301 5.37 9.72 14.72
C THR A 301 3.88 9.47 14.52
N LEU A 302 3.31 8.75 15.46
CA LEU A 302 1.87 8.53 15.61
C LEU A 302 1.30 9.57 16.59
N ARG A 303 0.24 10.25 16.20
CA ARG A 303 -0.62 11.00 17.09
C ARG A 303 -2.00 10.32 17.13
N PHE A 304 -2.52 10.07 18.33
CA PHE A 304 -3.86 9.55 18.48
C PHE A 304 -4.64 10.28 19.56
N GLN A 305 -5.92 10.41 19.31
CA GLN A 305 -6.89 10.93 20.26
C GLN A 305 -7.78 9.78 20.71
N TYR A 306 -8.02 9.66 22.00
CA TYR A 306 -8.86 8.61 22.56
C TYR A 306 -9.97 9.18 23.43
N GLN A 307 -11.09 8.46 23.47
CA GLN A 307 -12.27 8.80 24.28
C GLN A 307 -12.89 7.52 24.81
N ALA A 308 -12.82 7.32 26.11
CA ALA A 308 -13.53 6.25 26.80
C ALA A 308 -15.04 6.55 26.88
N ASN A 309 -15.85 5.51 26.82
CA ASN A 309 -17.30 5.63 27.06
C ASN A 309 -17.58 6.02 28.53
N ALA A 310 -18.69 6.65 28.75
CA ALA A 310 -19.17 6.91 30.10
C ALA A 310 -19.69 5.62 30.77
N GLY A 311 -19.51 5.51 32.08
CA GLY A 311 -20.07 4.41 32.88
C GLY A 311 -19.31 3.10 32.80
N LEU A 312 -18.03 3.13 32.41
CA LEU A 312 -17.16 1.96 32.48
C LEU A 312 -16.94 1.55 33.96
N PRO A 313 -16.66 0.26 34.23
CA PRO A 313 -16.22 -0.21 35.55
C PRO A 313 -15.01 0.56 36.08
N SER A 314 -14.90 0.70 37.38
CA SER A 314 -13.83 1.50 38.03
C SER A 314 -12.42 0.94 37.82
N ASP A 315 -12.29 -0.34 37.55
CA ASP A 315 -11.07 -1.06 37.21
C ASP A 315 -10.67 -0.99 35.75
N VAL A 316 -11.51 -0.41 34.89
CA VAL A 316 -11.22 -0.20 33.47
C VAL A 316 -10.66 1.23 33.27
N PRO A 317 -9.58 1.42 32.51
CA PRO A 317 -9.07 2.75 32.20
C PRO A 317 -10.15 3.68 31.64
N GLN A 318 -10.19 4.91 32.12
CA GLN A 318 -11.22 5.88 31.75
C GLN A 318 -10.60 7.20 31.30
N GLY A 319 -11.42 8.03 30.69
CA GLY A 319 -11.05 9.40 30.30
C GLY A 319 -10.86 9.59 28.83
N SER A 320 -10.32 10.75 28.48
CA SER A 320 -10.03 11.15 27.11
C SER A 320 -8.70 11.88 27.05
N GLY A 321 -8.08 11.89 25.90
CA GLY A 321 -6.82 12.60 25.75
C GLY A 321 -6.24 12.46 24.35
N THR A 322 -5.07 13.09 24.18
CA THR A 322 -4.26 12.97 22.99
C THR A 322 -2.86 12.53 23.38
N LYS A 323 -2.33 11.55 22.68
CA LYS A 323 -0.97 11.07 22.81
C LYS A 323 -0.20 11.31 21.51
N THR A 324 1.11 11.54 21.62
CA THR A 324 2.02 11.60 20.47
C THR A 324 3.19 10.69 20.79
N TRP A 325 3.33 9.64 20.01
CA TRP A 325 4.27 8.55 20.27
C TRP A 325 5.23 8.34 19.13
N THR A 326 6.42 7.84 19.48
CA THR A 326 7.49 7.58 18.53
C THR A 326 7.49 6.11 18.12
N LYS A 327 7.77 5.85 16.86
CA LYS A 327 7.91 4.49 16.34
C LYS A 327 9.11 3.80 16.99
N LEU A 328 8.90 2.66 17.62
CA LEU A 328 9.96 1.85 18.21
C LEU A 328 10.65 1.02 17.14
N PHE A 329 9.86 0.33 16.30
CA PHE A 329 10.34 -0.38 15.13
C PHE A 329 9.22 -0.55 14.11
N GLY A 330 9.60 -0.77 12.85
CA GLY A 330 8.71 -1.13 11.76
C GLY A 330 8.92 -2.58 11.32
N GLN A 331 8.04 -3.05 10.45
CA GLN A 331 8.18 -4.37 9.86
C GLN A 331 9.27 -4.37 8.78
N ASN A 332 10.08 -5.43 8.73
CA ASN A 332 11.09 -5.57 7.69
C ASN A 332 10.43 -5.66 6.30
N GLY A 333 10.93 -4.86 5.35
CA GLY A 333 10.35 -4.72 4.02
C GLY A 333 9.18 -3.74 3.95
N LEU A 334 8.78 -3.13 5.08
CA LEU A 334 7.79 -2.06 5.20
C LEU A 334 8.44 -0.82 5.83
N THR A 335 9.59 -0.43 5.33
CA THR A 335 10.29 0.76 5.84
C THR A 335 9.71 2.02 5.23
N CYS A 336 9.33 2.95 6.09
CA CYS A 336 8.84 4.28 5.76
C CYS A 336 9.97 5.30 6.01
N ASP A 337 11.11 5.13 5.36
CA ASP A 337 12.33 5.93 5.52
C ASP A 337 12.69 6.79 4.30
#